data_ea1312a51ff40d4db300945a11f20881
#
_entry.id   ea1312a51ff40d4db300945a11f20881
#
_cell.length_a   1.000
_cell.length_b   1.000
_cell.length_c   1.000
_cell.angle_alpha   90.00
_cell.angle_beta   90.00
_cell.angle_gamma   90.00
#
_symmetry.space_group_name_H-M   'P 1'
#
loop_
_entity.id
_entity.type
_entity.pdbx_description
1 polymer ?
#
loop_
_entity_poly.entity_id
_entity_poly.type
_entity_poly.pdbx_seq_one_letter_code
_entity_poly.pdbx_strand_id
1 'polypeptide(L)'
;MPIVDITKLDVGEPLPGWHDRYFAANSMSFSYYDVDAGASIHGHAHPEEEVWHILQGTLEITLGDSVYVTSAGTAAIVPSNTHHAVRAITDARVIIASQPVRERVGRHRQ
;
A
#
# COMPACT_ATOMS: atom_id res chain seq x y z
N MET A 1 2.71 -8.75 21.94
CA MET A 1 1.74 -9.78 21.56
C MET A 1 2.06 -10.29 20.16
N PRO A 2 2.20 -11.66 19.96
CA PRO A 2 2.49 -12.20 18.64
C PRO A 2 1.27 -12.29 17.72
N ILE A 3 0.06 -12.06 18.24
CA ILE A 3 -1.17 -12.19 17.46
C ILE A 3 -1.80 -10.80 17.33
N VAL A 4 -2.07 -10.40 16.09
CA VAL A 4 -2.76 -9.14 15.78
C VAL A 4 -4.08 -9.48 15.13
N ASP A 5 -5.19 -9.02 15.72
CA ASP A 5 -6.50 -9.14 15.10
C ASP A 5 -6.70 -7.92 14.19
N ILE A 6 -6.50 -8.12 12.90
CA ILE A 6 -6.57 -7.04 11.91
C ILE A 6 -7.94 -6.35 11.94
N THR A 7 -9.01 -7.12 12.20
CA THR A 7 -10.36 -6.56 12.18
C THR A 7 -10.61 -5.58 13.32
N LYS A 8 -9.76 -5.58 14.35
CA LYS A 8 -9.89 -4.70 15.51
C LYS A 8 -8.95 -3.51 15.47
N LEU A 9 -8.10 -3.41 14.44
CA LEU A 9 -7.24 -2.25 14.27
C LEU A 9 -8.08 -1.05 13.84
N ASP A 10 -7.66 0.14 14.29
CA ASP A 10 -8.30 1.37 13.87
C ASP A 10 -8.16 1.57 12.37
N VAL A 11 -9.24 1.99 11.73
CA VAL A 11 -9.23 2.33 10.32
C VAL A 11 -8.90 3.81 10.19
N GLY A 12 -7.87 4.10 9.39
CA GLY A 12 -7.51 5.46 9.05
C GLY A 12 -7.76 5.73 7.57
N GLU A 13 -7.66 6.99 7.20
CA GLU A 13 -7.70 7.41 5.80
C GLU A 13 -6.54 8.38 5.57
N PRO A 14 -5.30 7.84 5.46
CA PRO A 14 -4.11 8.70 5.35
C PRO A 14 -4.09 9.53 4.08
N LEU A 15 -4.76 9.05 3.02
CA LEU A 15 -4.94 9.76 1.76
C LEU A 15 -6.39 9.57 1.32
N PRO A 16 -6.98 10.52 0.57
CA PRO A 16 -8.37 10.40 0.14
C PRO A 16 -8.62 9.08 -0.61
N GLY A 17 -9.58 8.30 -0.12
CA GLY A 17 -9.97 7.03 -0.71
C GLY A 17 -9.10 5.84 -0.34
N TRP A 18 -8.08 6.01 0.49
CA TRP A 18 -7.21 4.94 0.97
C TRP A 18 -7.50 4.68 2.43
N HIS A 19 -8.32 3.66 2.71
CA HIS A 19 -8.76 3.31 4.07
C HIS A 19 -7.89 2.18 4.58
N ASP A 20 -7.09 2.43 5.62
CA ASP A 20 -6.10 1.47 6.06
C ASP A 20 -6.27 0.96 7.48
N ARG A 21 -5.76 -0.25 7.67
CA ARG A 21 -5.41 -0.82 8.95
C ARG A 21 -3.93 -1.16 8.90
N TYR A 22 -3.19 -0.72 9.91
CA TYR A 22 -1.74 -0.75 9.90
C TYR A 22 -1.21 -1.43 11.15
N PHE A 23 -0.19 -2.27 10.99
CA PHE A 23 0.62 -2.72 12.11
C PHE A 23 2.05 -2.95 11.66
N ALA A 24 2.97 -3.01 12.64
CA ALA A 24 4.38 -3.27 12.37
C ALA A 24 4.87 -4.42 13.22
N ALA A 25 5.70 -5.25 12.63
CA ALA A 25 6.54 -6.20 13.34
C ALA A 25 7.89 -5.53 13.60
N ASN A 26 8.89 -6.31 13.99
CA ASN A 26 10.19 -5.75 14.36
C ASN A 26 10.93 -5.12 13.18
N SER A 27 10.87 -5.74 12.00
CA SER A 27 11.64 -5.29 10.84
C SER A 27 10.80 -4.99 9.62
N MET A 28 9.48 -5.12 9.71
CA MET A 28 8.60 -4.89 8.56
C MET A 28 7.24 -4.39 9.03
N SER A 29 6.55 -3.69 8.13
CA SER A 29 5.22 -3.16 8.40
C SER A 29 4.24 -3.61 7.35
N PHE A 30 2.96 -3.58 7.72
CA PHE A 30 1.86 -4.04 6.88
C PHE A 30 0.75 -3.02 6.89
N SER A 31 0.25 -2.69 5.70
CA SER A 31 -0.93 -1.85 5.53
C SER A 31 -1.98 -2.63 4.76
N TYR A 32 -3.15 -2.75 5.36
CA TYR A 32 -4.30 -3.40 4.75
C TYR A 32 -5.24 -2.31 4.27
N TYR A 33 -5.30 -2.13 2.96
CA TYR A 33 -6.08 -1.05 2.35
C TYR A 33 -7.35 -1.55 1.70
N ASP A 34 -8.45 -0.85 1.99
CA ASP A 34 -9.60 -0.80 1.11
C ASP A 34 -9.49 0.52 0.34
N VAL A 35 -9.53 0.45 -0.98
CA VAL A 35 -9.25 1.58 -1.86
C VAL A 35 -10.48 1.89 -2.70
N ASP A 36 -10.90 3.15 -2.71
CA ASP A 36 -12.02 3.58 -3.52
C ASP A 36 -11.59 3.76 -4.99
N ALA A 37 -12.47 3.40 -5.92
CA ALA A 37 -12.23 3.63 -7.34
C ALA A 37 -11.84 5.08 -7.58
N GLY A 38 -10.80 5.31 -8.37
CA GLY A 38 -10.30 6.64 -8.70
C GLY A 38 -9.30 7.20 -7.70
N ALA A 39 -9.13 6.59 -6.53
CA ALA A 39 -8.14 7.05 -5.56
C ALA A 39 -6.73 6.82 -6.11
N SER A 40 -5.83 7.74 -5.81
CA SER A 40 -4.47 7.68 -6.35
C SER A 40 -3.43 8.05 -5.30
N ILE A 41 -2.20 7.60 -5.54
CA ILE A 41 -1.01 8.03 -4.81
C ILE A 41 -0.08 8.67 -5.81
N HIS A 42 0.36 9.88 -5.51
CA HIS A 42 1.30 10.62 -6.35
C HIS A 42 2.61 9.87 -6.50
N GLY A 43 3.31 10.13 -7.61
CA GLY A 43 4.64 9.59 -7.81
C GLY A 43 5.59 10.00 -6.71
N HIS A 44 6.27 9.04 -6.14
CA HIS A 44 7.24 9.24 -5.07
C HIS A 44 8.20 8.05 -5.01
N ALA A 45 9.26 8.19 -4.22
CA ALA A 45 10.21 7.13 -3.96
C ALA A 45 10.58 7.15 -2.48
N HIS A 46 10.93 6.00 -1.94
CA HIS A 46 11.36 5.89 -0.55
C HIS A 46 12.32 4.71 -0.39
N PRO A 47 13.10 4.69 0.70
CA PRO A 47 14.12 3.64 0.86
C PRO A 47 13.54 2.26 1.15
N GLU A 48 12.33 2.18 1.69
CA GLU A 48 11.71 0.89 1.98
C GLU A 48 11.36 0.15 0.69
N GLU A 49 11.65 -1.15 0.66
CA GLU A 49 11.10 -2.04 -0.35
C GLU A 49 9.67 -2.37 0.01
N GLU A 50 8.79 -2.44 -1.00
CA GLU A 50 7.39 -2.80 -0.78
C GLU A 50 6.96 -3.93 -1.69
N VAL A 51 6.04 -4.75 -1.17
CA VAL A 51 5.31 -5.73 -1.97
C VAL A 51 3.83 -5.41 -1.83
N TRP A 52 3.19 -5.18 -2.96
CA TRP A 52 1.76 -4.88 -3.04
C TRP A 52 1.04 -6.14 -3.50
N HIS A 53 0.22 -6.71 -2.63
CA HIS A 53 -0.56 -7.89 -2.95
C HIS A 53 -2.00 -7.45 -3.24
N ILE A 54 -2.44 -7.58 -4.49
CA ILE A 54 -3.77 -7.17 -4.91
C ILE A 54 -4.72 -8.33 -4.65
N LEU A 55 -5.66 -8.13 -3.74
CA LEU A 55 -6.63 -9.14 -3.33
C LEU A 55 -7.93 -9.05 -4.13
N GLN A 56 -8.36 -7.82 -4.42
CA GLN A 56 -9.58 -7.54 -5.16
C GLN A 56 -9.39 -6.29 -5.99
N GLY A 57 -10.07 -6.24 -7.14
CA GLY A 57 -10.09 -5.05 -7.98
C GLY A 57 -8.89 -4.94 -8.89
N THR A 58 -8.75 -3.75 -9.49
CA THR A 58 -7.73 -3.47 -10.52
C THR A 58 -7.06 -2.15 -10.22
N LEU A 59 -5.72 -2.17 -10.21
CA LEU A 59 -4.89 -0.99 -10.00
C LEU A 59 -3.98 -0.77 -11.20
N GLU A 60 -3.75 0.50 -11.52
CA GLU A 60 -2.69 0.90 -12.43
C GLU A 60 -1.49 1.31 -11.58
N ILE A 61 -0.37 0.63 -11.75
CA ILE A 61 0.85 0.88 -10.98
C ILE A 61 1.94 1.31 -11.94
N THR A 62 2.51 2.48 -11.69
CA THR A 62 3.67 2.97 -12.43
C THR A 62 4.92 2.69 -11.61
N LEU A 63 5.88 1.99 -12.22
CA LEU A 63 7.18 1.69 -11.61
C LEU A 63 8.25 2.25 -12.55
N GLY A 64 8.96 3.29 -12.11
CA GLY A 64 9.89 3.98 -12.99
C GLY A 64 9.17 4.53 -14.21
N ASP A 65 9.56 4.08 -15.39
CA ASP A 65 8.96 4.52 -16.65
C ASP A 65 7.89 3.54 -17.18
N SER A 66 7.61 2.47 -16.47
CA SER A 66 6.68 1.43 -16.93
C SER A 66 5.36 1.50 -16.20
N VAL A 67 4.28 1.26 -16.93
CA VAL A 67 2.91 1.26 -16.39
C VAL A 67 2.35 -0.15 -16.47
N TYR A 68 1.84 -0.65 -15.36
CA TYR A 68 1.27 -1.99 -15.26
C TYR A 68 -0.17 -1.91 -14.79
N VAL A 69 -1.04 -2.67 -15.43
CA VAL A 69 -2.41 -2.88 -14.94
C VAL A 69 -2.41 -4.20 -14.18
N THR A 70 -2.74 -4.14 -12.89
CA THR A 70 -2.68 -5.31 -12.00
C THR A 70 -4.08 -5.64 -11.51
N SER A 71 -4.32 -6.91 -11.28
CA SER A 71 -5.63 -7.41 -10.86
C SER A 71 -5.49 -8.37 -9.68
N ALA A 72 -6.63 -8.78 -9.13
CA ALA A 72 -6.68 -9.73 -8.03
C ALA A 72 -5.83 -10.97 -8.33
N GLY A 73 -5.06 -11.40 -7.34
CA GLY A 73 -4.17 -12.56 -7.47
C GLY A 73 -2.78 -12.23 -7.97
N THR A 74 -2.44 -10.95 -8.13
CA THR A 74 -1.09 -10.53 -8.53
C THR A 74 -0.40 -9.78 -7.40
N ALA A 75 0.93 -9.71 -7.49
CA ALA A 75 1.73 -8.91 -6.57
C ALA A 75 2.68 -8.03 -7.37
N ALA A 76 2.85 -6.79 -6.91
CA ALA A 76 3.82 -5.86 -7.48
C ALA A 76 4.96 -5.66 -6.49
N ILE A 77 6.19 -5.77 -6.97
CA ILE A 77 7.38 -5.52 -6.16
C ILE A 77 7.87 -4.12 -6.48
N VAL A 78 7.95 -3.28 -5.45
CA VAL A 78 8.48 -1.92 -5.55
C VAL A 78 9.85 -1.91 -4.87
N PRO A 79 10.95 -1.95 -5.65
CA PRO A 79 12.27 -1.95 -5.05
C PRO A 79 12.56 -0.64 -4.31
N SER A 80 13.52 -0.70 -3.38
CA SER A 80 14.01 0.46 -2.66
C SER A 80 14.34 1.61 -3.62
N ASN A 81 13.92 2.82 -3.26
CA ASN A 81 14.23 4.05 -3.99
C ASN A 81 13.74 4.09 -5.44
N THR A 82 12.74 3.28 -5.76
CA THR A 82 12.14 3.28 -7.11
C THR A 82 10.93 4.19 -7.12
N HIS A 83 10.92 5.14 -8.07
CA HIS A 83 9.77 6.02 -8.27
C HIS A 83 8.54 5.20 -8.64
N HIS A 84 7.43 5.43 -7.95
CA HIS A 84 6.20 4.71 -8.22
C HIS A 84 4.98 5.58 -7.93
N ALA A 85 3.90 5.27 -8.64
CA ALA A 85 2.61 5.92 -8.48
C ALA A 85 1.52 4.87 -8.68
N VAL A 86 0.36 5.08 -8.09
CA VAL A 86 -0.73 4.10 -8.14
C VAL A 86 -2.06 4.81 -8.32
N ARG A 87 -2.94 4.22 -9.12
CA ARG A 87 -4.31 4.68 -9.28
C ARG A 87 -5.24 3.46 -9.28
N ALA A 88 -6.29 3.52 -8.47
CA ALA A 88 -7.30 2.46 -8.44
C ALA A 88 -8.27 2.67 -9.61
N ILE A 89 -8.34 1.70 -10.50
CA ILE A 89 -9.28 1.71 -11.63
C ILE A 89 -10.66 1.34 -11.13
N THR A 90 -10.73 0.36 -10.24
CA THR A 90 -11.97 -0.03 -9.56
C THR A 90 -11.77 0.07 -8.05
N ASP A 91 -12.82 -0.12 -7.27
CA ASP A 91 -12.64 -0.40 -5.85
C ASP A 91 -11.68 -1.58 -5.73
N ALA A 92 -10.79 -1.53 -4.76
CA ALA A 92 -9.74 -2.52 -4.62
C ALA A 92 -9.46 -2.83 -3.17
N ARG A 93 -8.84 -3.99 -2.95
CA ARG A 93 -8.31 -4.39 -1.64
C ARG A 93 -6.88 -4.85 -1.84
N VAL A 94 -5.97 -4.28 -1.05
CA VAL A 94 -4.54 -4.45 -1.22
C VAL A 94 -3.88 -4.63 0.15
N ILE A 95 -2.88 -5.51 0.21
CA ILE A 95 -1.99 -5.59 1.36
C ILE A 95 -0.62 -5.12 0.91
N ILE A 96 -0.04 -4.17 1.64
CA ILE A 96 1.31 -3.68 1.37
C ILE A 96 2.22 -4.10 2.52
N ALA A 97 3.25 -4.87 2.19
CA ALA A 97 4.32 -5.20 3.11
C ALA A 97 5.52 -4.32 2.80
N SER A 98 6.13 -3.71 3.82
CA SER A 98 7.29 -2.82 3.66
C SER A 98 8.42 -3.28 4.55
N GLN A 99 9.66 -3.21 4.05
CA GLN A 99 10.86 -3.52 4.80
C GLN A 99 11.98 -2.53 4.42
N PRO A 100 12.65 -1.93 5.45
CA PRO A 100 12.34 -1.95 6.87
C PRO A 100 10.98 -1.34 7.18
N VAL A 101 10.64 -1.25 8.46
CA VAL A 101 9.37 -0.67 8.90
C VAL A 101 9.18 0.71 8.26
N ARG A 102 8.03 0.92 7.63
CA ARG A 102 7.64 2.21 7.11
C ARG A 102 6.57 2.80 8.00
N GLU A 103 6.74 4.06 8.40
CA GLU A 103 5.74 4.75 9.18
C GLU A 103 4.42 4.80 8.42
N ARG A 104 3.31 4.75 9.15
CA ARG A 104 2.00 4.87 8.55
C ARG A 104 1.93 6.19 7.78
N VAL A 105 1.49 6.12 6.51
CA VAL A 105 1.40 7.29 5.64
C VAL A 105 0.61 8.41 6.33
N GLY A 106 1.13 9.63 6.27
CA GLY A 106 0.52 10.80 6.90
C GLY A 106 0.90 11.01 8.35
N ARG A 107 1.37 9.98 9.04
CA ARG A 107 1.67 10.05 10.46
C ARG A 107 2.97 10.78 10.76
N HIS A 108 4.01 10.41 10.03
CA HIS A 108 5.36 10.92 10.23
C HIS A 108 5.53 12.35 9.75
N ARG A 109 4.46 12.94 9.25
CA ARG A 109 4.52 14.30 8.71
C ARG A 109 4.22 15.35 9.76
N GLN A 110 4.05 14.94 10.99
CA GLN A 110 3.78 15.86 12.08
C GLN A 110 4.88 16.90 12.21
#